data_b075f00cf761a9fed25d7c89abfc6504
#
_entry.id   b075f00cf761a9fed25d7c89abfc6504
#
_cell.length_a   1.000
_cell.length_b   1.000
_cell.length_c   1.000
_cell.angle_alpha   90.00
_cell.angle_beta   90.00
_cell.angle_gamma   90.00
#
_symmetry.space_group_name_H-M   'P 1'
#
loop_
_entity.id
_entity.type
_entity.pdbx_description
1 polymer ?
#
loop_
_entity_poly.entity_id
_entity_poly.type
_entity_poly.pdbx_seq_one_letter_code
_entity_poly.pdbx_strand_id
1 'polypeptide(L)'
;MEPTESFIEIDGVDICFFEWGERGAPQLLLVHATGFHSRCWDQIVKKLPDGLNVFCVDMRGHGRSEKTGPYSWDRFGTDLLRFCEAVNLYDAVGVGHSMGGYCVAHVAAQNNSHFKQLLLVDPVIMEPSVYKNSERHNYGSVDDHPVARRKASFKDAQEMYVRYKDRMPYKLWQDAVFKDYCDFGVLPANAGGVNLACPPHVEASIYMANFESNLHDLIPSISTPTVILRAAPREAGSEEINFASSPTWPDLAKQFVNGHDVFLPELSHFIPMQDPELVVEFILGALEF
;
A
#
# COMPACT_ATOMS: atom_id res chain seq x y z
N MET A 1 -3.14 15.33 -15.69
CA MET A 1 -3.72 14.38 -16.68
C MET A 1 -4.56 13.36 -15.93
N GLU A 2 -5.74 12.97 -16.42
CA GLU A 2 -6.53 11.89 -15.82
C GLU A 2 -5.94 10.53 -16.25
N PRO A 3 -5.98 9.50 -15.39
CA PRO A 3 -5.47 8.18 -15.73
C PRO A 3 -6.40 7.42 -16.65
N THR A 4 -5.83 6.45 -17.37
CA THR A 4 -6.60 5.39 -18.02
C THR A 4 -6.87 4.28 -17.00
N GLU A 5 -8.15 3.97 -16.76
CA GLU A 5 -8.57 2.82 -15.96
C GLU A 5 -8.56 1.55 -16.85
N SER A 6 -7.94 0.50 -16.37
CA SER A 6 -7.83 -0.78 -17.09
C SER A 6 -7.94 -1.96 -16.13
N PHE A 7 -8.27 -3.12 -16.68
CA PHE A 7 -8.35 -4.39 -15.95
C PHE A 7 -7.48 -5.43 -16.62
N ILE A 8 -6.89 -6.29 -15.80
CA ILE A 8 -6.12 -7.44 -16.25
C ILE A 8 -6.45 -8.65 -15.39
N GLU A 9 -6.69 -9.79 -16.04
CA GLU A 9 -6.90 -11.04 -15.32
C GLU A 9 -5.57 -11.59 -14.80
N ILE A 10 -5.50 -11.85 -13.51
CA ILE A 10 -4.36 -12.48 -12.85
C ILE A 10 -4.86 -13.68 -12.04
N ASP A 11 -4.53 -14.89 -12.51
CA ASP A 11 -4.92 -16.16 -11.90
C ASP A 11 -6.42 -16.23 -11.58
N GLY A 12 -7.26 -15.84 -12.56
CA GLY A 12 -8.72 -15.91 -12.46
C GLY A 12 -9.36 -14.77 -11.66
N VAL A 13 -8.63 -13.68 -11.40
CA VAL A 13 -9.14 -12.50 -10.68
C VAL A 13 -8.86 -11.23 -11.48
N ASP A 14 -9.87 -10.42 -11.70
CA ASP A 14 -9.73 -9.12 -12.36
C ASP A 14 -9.06 -8.10 -11.45
N ILE A 15 -7.87 -7.67 -11.81
CA ILE A 15 -7.09 -6.64 -11.14
C ILE A 15 -7.22 -5.32 -11.90
N CYS A 16 -7.77 -4.30 -11.23
CA CYS A 16 -7.87 -2.95 -11.75
C CYS A 16 -6.53 -2.22 -11.55
N PHE A 17 -6.17 -1.42 -12.54
CA PHE A 17 -5.05 -0.50 -12.42
C PHE A 17 -5.31 0.79 -13.17
N PHE A 18 -4.59 1.83 -12.78
CA PHE A 18 -4.63 3.15 -13.40
C PHE A 18 -3.26 3.46 -13.98
N GLU A 19 -3.25 3.98 -15.21
CA GLU A 19 -2.04 4.29 -15.97
C GLU A 19 -2.05 5.77 -16.37
N TRP A 20 -0.94 6.47 -16.09
CA TRP A 20 -0.67 7.83 -16.56
C TRP A 20 0.54 7.84 -17.48
N GLY A 21 0.55 8.74 -18.44
CA GLY A 21 1.65 8.93 -19.37
C GLY A 21 1.66 7.95 -20.53
N GLU A 22 2.81 7.73 -21.12
CA GLU A 22 2.96 6.96 -22.35
C GLU A 22 3.87 5.75 -22.15
N ARG A 23 3.48 4.62 -22.70
CA ARG A 23 4.29 3.40 -22.70
C ARG A 23 5.62 3.63 -23.40
N GLY A 24 6.71 3.14 -22.79
CA GLY A 24 8.07 3.34 -23.27
C GLY A 24 8.82 4.49 -22.59
N ALA A 25 8.14 5.32 -21.80
CA ALA A 25 8.75 6.25 -20.87
C ALA A 25 9.29 5.53 -19.61
N PRO A 26 10.18 6.16 -18.81
CA PRO A 26 10.62 5.60 -17.54
C PRO A 26 9.44 5.21 -16.64
N GLN A 27 9.47 3.99 -16.11
CA GLN A 27 8.34 3.39 -15.43
C GLN A 27 8.38 3.61 -13.91
N LEU A 28 7.21 3.89 -13.34
CA LEU A 28 6.98 4.01 -11.91
C LEU A 28 5.78 3.14 -11.51
N LEU A 29 5.94 2.31 -10.50
CA LEU A 29 4.87 1.52 -9.90
C LEU A 29 4.56 2.03 -8.50
N LEU A 30 3.29 2.35 -8.23
CA LEU A 30 2.81 2.80 -6.92
C LEU A 30 1.81 1.77 -6.36
N VAL A 31 2.08 1.25 -5.15
CA VAL A 31 1.27 0.20 -4.52
C VAL A 31 0.77 0.66 -3.15
N HIS A 32 -0.55 0.64 -2.98
CA HIS A 32 -1.25 1.19 -1.80
C HIS A 32 -1.21 0.26 -0.57
N ALA A 33 -1.60 0.80 0.58
CA ALA A 33 -1.75 0.10 1.86
C ALA A 33 -3.05 -0.72 1.94
N THR A 34 -3.14 -1.62 2.94
CA THR A 34 -4.37 -2.34 3.29
C THR A 34 -5.52 -1.38 3.56
N GLY A 35 -6.69 -1.64 2.98
CA GLY A 35 -7.89 -0.81 3.13
C GLY A 35 -7.94 0.43 2.25
N PHE A 36 -6.89 0.67 1.43
CA PHE A 36 -6.77 1.80 0.51
C PHE A 36 -7.07 1.38 -0.93
N HIS A 37 -6.70 2.23 -1.88
CA HIS A 37 -6.82 2.00 -3.31
C HIS A 37 -5.78 2.84 -4.07
N SER A 38 -5.57 2.55 -5.34
CA SER A 38 -4.60 3.19 -6.23
C SER A 38 -4.74 4.72 -6.32
N ARG A 39 -5.97 5.24 -6.31
CA ARG A 39 -6.23 6.67 -6.44
C ARG A 39 -5.83 7.50 -5.19
N CYS A 40 -5.38 6.84 -4.09
CA CYS A 40 -4.73 7.53 -2.97
C CYS A 40 -3.36 8.13 -3.34
N TRP A 41 -2.80 7.75 -4.48
CA TRP A 41 -1.57 8.27 -5.04
C TRP A 41 -1.76 9.50 -5.94
N ASP A 42 -3.00 9.91 -6.25
CA ASP A 42 -3.31 10.97 -7.20
C ASP A 42 -2.59 12.29 -6.92
N GLN A 43 -2.51 12.70 -5.64
CA GLN A 43 -1.84 13.95 -5.29
C GLN A 43 -0.31 13.88 -5.46
N ILE A 44 0.27 12.68 -5.36
CA ILE A 44 1.68 12.43 -5.67
C ILE A 44 1.88 12.45 -7.17
N VAL A 45 1.07 11.69 -7.93
CA VAL A 45 1.20 11.62 -9.40
C VAL A 45 1.04 13.00 -10.06
N LYS A 46 0.11 13.84 -9.58
CA LYS A 46 -0.08 15.21 -10.07
C LYS A 46 1.14 16.13 -9.91
N LYS A 47 2.08 15.77 -9.02
CA LYS A 47 3.31 16.56 -8.75
C LYS A 47 4.55 15.99 -9.47
N LEU A 48 4.44 14.81 -10.06
CA LEU A 48 5.51 14.22 -10.85
C LEU A 48 5.67 14.95 -12.19
N PRO A 49 6.88 14.98 -12.77
CA PRO A 49 7.09 15.57 -14.09
C PRO A 49 6.38 14.78 -15.18
N ASP A 50 6.09 15.44 -16.28
CA ASP A 50 5.66 14.78 -17.51
C ASP A 50 6.76 13.84 -18.03
N GLY A 51 6.37 12.87 -18.86
CA GLY A 51 7.32 11.95 -19.51
C GLY A 51 7.64 10.71 -18.67
N LEU A 52 6.80 10.37 -17.69
CA LEU A 52 6.82 9.09 -16.97
C LEU A 52 5.66 8.21 -17.42
N ASN A 53 5.82 6.90 -17.29
CA ASN A 53 4.73 5.94 -17.37
C ASN A 53 4.45 5.39 -15.95
N VAL A 54 3.37 5.84 -15.33
CA VAL A 54 3.04 5.56 -13.94
C VAL A 54 1.90 4.55 -13.85
N PHE A 55 2.12 3.46 -13.12
CA PHE A 55 1.12 2.46 -12.81
C PHE A 55 0.72 2.53 -11.33
N CYS A 56 -0.58 2.61 -11.05
CA CYS A 56 -1.14 2.45 -9.72
C CYS A 56 -2.12 1.28 -9.72
N VAL A 57 -1.89 0.28 -8.88
CA VAL A 57 -2.65 -0.99 -8.88
C VAL A 57 -3.60 -1.03 -7.70
N ASP A 58 -4.88 -1.33 -7.94
CA ASP A 58 -5.79 -1.76 -6.89
C ASP A 58 -5.47 -3.23 -6.57
N MET A 59 -4.89 -3.50 -5.43
CA MET A 59 -4.58 -4.87 -5.03
C MET A 59 -5.85 -5.70 -4.85
N ARG A 60 -5.78 -7.02 -5.03
CA ARG A 60 -6.90 -7.97 -4.78
C ARG A 60 -7.69 -7.57 -3.54
N GLY A 61 -9.03 -7.56 -3.62
CA GLY A 61 -9.91 -7.19 -2.52
C GLY A 61 -10.08 -5.68 -2.30
N HIS A 62 -9.32 -4.83 -3.00
CA HIS A 62 -9.33 -3.37 -2.83
C HIS A 62 -9.86 -2.66 -4.07
N GLY A 63 -10.22 -1.38 -3.90
CA GLY A 63 -10.57 -0.47 -4.98
C GLY A 63 -11.60 -1.08 -5.95
N ARG A 64 -11.28 -1.11 -7.23
CA ARG A 64 -12.11 -1.71 -8.28
C ARG A 64 -11.74 -3.15 -8.63
N SER A 65 -10.62 -3.66 -8.10
CA SER A 65 -10.25 -5.07 -8.25
C SER A 65 -11.27 -6.00 -7.62
N GLU A 66 -11.34 -7.22 -8.12
CA GLU A 66 -12.28 -8.24 -7.66
C GLU A 66 -12.07 -8.60 -6.19
N LYS A 67 -13.17 -8.93 -5.47
CA LYS A 67 -13.19 -9.21 -4.04
C LYS A 67 -13.15 -10.72 -3.73
N THR A 68 -12.37 -11.45 -4.53
CA THR A 68 -12.20 -12.91 -4.42
C THR A 68 -10.88 -13.25 -3.71
N GLY A 69 -10.94 -14.04 -2.62
CA GLY A 69 -9.75 -14.53 -1.91
C GLY A 69 -8.91 -15.53 -2.72
N PRO A 70 -7.84 -16.08 -2.15
CA PRO A 70 -7.38 -15.86 -0.78
C PRO A 70 -6.73 -14.47 -0.58
N TYR A 71 -6.74 -13.99 0.67
CA TYR A 71 -6.21 -12.67 1.04
C TYR A 71 -4.87 -12.76 1.81
N SER A 72 -4.07 -13.79 1.54
CA SER A 72 -2.72 -13.89 2.13
C SER A 72 -1.75 -12.88 1.50
N TRP A 73 -0.76 -12.45 2.26
CA TRP A 73 0.21 -11.48 1.79
C TRP A 73 1.14 -12.04 0.72
N ASP A 74 1.48 -13.33 0.78
CA ASP A 74 2.22 -14.01 -0.29
C ASP A 74 1.42 -14.02 -1.60
N ARG A 75 0.08 -14.14 -1.51
CA ARG A 75 -0.79 -14.04 -2.67
C ARG A 75 -0.76 -12.63 -3.28
N PHE A 76 -0.80 -11.58 -2.46
CA PHE A 76 -0.67 -10.22 -2.95
C PHE A 76 0.68 -9.96 -3.62
N GLY A 77 1.78 -10.45 -3.03
CA GLY A 77 3.10 -10.38 -3.66
C GLY A 77 3.15 -11.10 -5.01
N THR A 78 2.53 -12.29 -5.10
CA THR A 78 2.44 -13.06 -6.35
C THR A 78 1.55 -12.35 -7.39
N ASP A 79 0.40 -11.81 -7.01
CA ASP A 79 -0.47 -11.04 -7.90
C ASP A 79 0.28 -9.83 -8.48
N LEU A 80 1.03 -9.11 -7.65
CA LEU A 80 1.82 -7.96 -8.10
C LEU A 80 2.95 -8.38 -9.05
N LEU A 81 3.63 -9.50 -8.78
CA LEU A 81 4.65 -10.06 -9.70
C LEU A 81 4.04 -10.36 -11.07
N ARG A 82 2.89 -11.05 -11.10
CA ARG A 82 2.19 -11.37 -12.35
C ARG A 82 1.72 -10.11 -13.07
N PHE A 83 1.27 -9.09 -12.32
CA PHE A 83 0.95 -7.79 -12.89
C PHE A 83 2.17 -7.17 -13.57
N CYS A 84 3.32 -7.10 -12.90
CA CYS A 84 4.55 -6.56 -13.45
C CYS A 84 4.97 -7.28 -14.75
N GLU A 85 4.89 -8.62 -14.76
CA GLU A 85 5.17 -9.44 -15.95
C GLU A 85 4.20 -9.09 -17.11
N ALA A 86 2.90 -9.00 -16.83
CA ALA A 86 1.87 -8.81 -17.83
C ALA A 86 1.87 -7.42 -18.47
N VAL A 87 2.27 -6.37 -17.72
CA VAL A 87 2.42 -5.01 -18.28
C VAL A 87 3.82 -4.72 -18.80
N ASN A 88 4.72 -5.72 -18.79
CA ASN A 88 6.14 -5.58 -19.16
C ASN A 88 6.85 -4.47 -18.36
N LEU A 89 6.67 -4.48 -17.04
CA LEU A 89 7.31 -3.52 -16.14
C LEU A 89 8.71 -4.03 -15.79
N TYR A 90 9.73 -3.32 -16.26
CA TYR A 90 11.14 -3.62 -15.99
C TYR A 90 11.93 -2.33 -15.79
N ASP A 91 13.00 -2.41 -15.00
CA ASP A 91 13.87 -1.26 -14.69
C ASP A 91 13.08 -0.04 -14.14
N ALA A 92 12.00 -0.31 -13.43
CA ALA A 92 11.09 0.68 -12.88
C ALA A 92 11.56 1.18 -11.50
N VAL A 93 11.02 2.30 -11.05
CA VAL A 93 11.02 2.65 -9.63
C VAL A 93 9.80 2.02 -8.97
N GLY A 94 10.00 1.15 -7.99
CA GLY A 94 8.94 0.49 -7.23
C GLY A 94 8.67 1.23 -5.92
N VAL A 95 7.47 1.77 -5.75
CA VAL A 95 7.05 2.47 -4.53
C VAL A 95 5.90 1.72 -3.88
N GLY A 96 6.03 1.38 -2.60
CA GLY A 96 4.97 0.70 -1.87
C GLY A 96 4.78 1.24 -0.47
N HIS A 97 3.52 1.52 -0.10
CA HIS A 97 3.16 1.95 1.24
C HIS A 97 2.59 0.78 2.04
N SER A 98 3.09 0.57 3.27
CA SER A 98 2.54 -0.42 4.19
C SER A 98 2.56 -1.85 3.59
N MET A 99 1.41 -2.49 3.36
CA MET A 99 1.25 -3.74 2.63
C MET A 99 1.87 -3.64 1.21
N GLY A 100 1.68 -2.51 0.53
CA GLY A 100 2.28 -2.27 -0.78
C GLY A 100 3.81 -2.34 -0.73
N GLY A 101 4.43 -1.88 0.35
CA GLY A 101 5.87 -2.00 0.58
C GLY A 101 6.32 -3.45 0.72
N TYR A 102 5.55 -4.27 1.42
CA TYR A 102 5.76 -5.73 1.47
C TYR A 102 5.68 -6.34 0.06
N CYS A 103 4.63 -6.01 -0.71
CA CYS A 103 4.43 -6.57 -2.04
C CYS A 103 5.53 -6.18 -3.03
N VAL A 104 5.99 -4.92 -3.01
CA VAL A 104 7.09 -4.44 -3.86
C VAL A 104 8.41 -5.15 -3.50
N ALA A 105 8.71 -5.31 -2.20
CA ALA A 105 9.87 -6.08 -1.75
C ALA A 105 9.77 -7.57 -2.15
N HIS A 106 8.56 -8.16 -2.08
CA HIS A 106 8.32 -9.53 -2.53
C HIS A 106 8.65 -9.68 -4.03
N VAL A 107 8.17 -8.79 -4.88
CA VAL A 107 8.46 -8.81 -6.33
C VAL A 107 9.97 -8.69 -6.58
N ALA A 108 10.65 -7.76 -5.92
CA ALA A 108 12.11 -7.59 -6.05
C ALA A 108 12.88 -8.85 -5.63
N ALA A 109 12.43 -9.53 -4.57
CA ALA A 109 13.06 -10.78 -4.12
C ALA A 109 12.88 -11.94 -5.10
N GLN A 110 11.78 -11.97 -5.84
CA GLN A 110 11.53 -12.99 -6.88
C GLN A 110 12.28 -12.67 -8.17
N ASN A 111 12.34 -11.40 -8.56
CA ASN A 111 13.02 -10.97 -9.77
C ASN A 111 13.49 -9.50 -9.65
N ASN A 112 14.79 -9.30 -9.39
CA ASN A 112 15.39 -7.97 -9.25
C ASN A 112 15.29 -7.11 -10.54
N SER A 113 15.06 -7.69 -11.72
CA SER A 113 15.02 -6.94 -12.98
C SER A 113 13.77 -6.06 -13.15
N HIS A 114 12.73 -6.27 -12.34
CA HIS A 114 11.55 -5.41 -12.37
C HIS A 114 11.84 -4.00 -11.88
N PHE A 115 12.79 -3.84 -10.95
CA PHE A 115 13.05 -2.56 -10.33
C PHE A 115 14.52 -2.18 -10.36
N LYS A 116 14.80 -0.95 -10.79
CA LYS A 116 16.12 -0.32 -10.63
C LYS A 116 16.29 0.26 -9.22
N GLN A 117 15.20 0.66 -8.56
CA GLN A 117 15.20 1.18 -7.20
C GLN A 117 13.86 0.91 -6.50
N LEU A 118 13.91 0.70 -5.18
CA LEU A 118 12.75 0.58 -4.31
C LEU A 118 12.65 1.78 -3.37
N LEU A 119 11.42 2.29 -3.20
CA LEU A 119 11.04 3.22 -2.15
C LEU A 119 9.94 2.57 -1.31
N LEU A 120 10.30 2.02 -0.16
CA LEU A 120 9.40 1.35 0.75
C LEU A 120 8.93 2.35 1.82
N VAL A 121 7.69 2.81 1.69
CA VAL A 121 7.12 3.82 2.59
C VAL A 121 6.44 3.13 3.76
N ASP A 122 7.11 3.11 4.88
CA ASP A 122 6.71 2.50 6.15
C ASP A 122 6.13 1.07 5.96
N PRO A 123 6.92 0.15 5.32
CA PRO A 123 6.43 -1.16 4.94
C PRO A 123 6.07 -2.01 6.16
N VAL A 124 5.01 -2.84 6.06
CA VAL A 124 4.70 -3.81 7.10
C VAL A 124 5.62 -5.02 6.96
N ILE A 125 6.86 -4.81 7.34
CA ILE A 125 7.89 -5.85 7.53
C ILE A 125 8.40 -5.64 8.96
N MET A 126 7.77 -6.38 9.87
CA MET A 126 7.96 -6.23 11.32
C MET A 126 9.21 -6.98 11.78
N GLU A 127 9.60 -6.76 13.02
CA GLU A 127 10.69 -7.53 13.64
C GLU A 127 10.43 -9.06 13.58
N PRO A 128 11.45 -9.90 13.27
CA PRO A 128 11.27 -11.36 13.16
C PRO A 128 10.62 -12.03 14.38
N SER A 129 10.80 -11.46 15.57
CA SER A 129 10.18 -11.94 16.81
C SER A 129 8.65 -11.85 16.81
N VAL A 130 8.08 -10.88 16.07
CA VAL A 130 6.62 -10.69 15.97
C VAL A 130 5.97 -11.86 15.24
N TYR A 131 6.58 -12.32 14.15
CA TYR A 131 6.07 -13.46 13.38
C TYR A 131 6.13 -14.78 14.16
N LYS A 132 7.13 -14.94 15.05
CA LYS A 132 7.25 -16.13 15.91
C LYS A 132 6.20 -16.18 17.02
N ASN A 133 5.59 -15.04 17.37
CA ASN A 133 4.62 -14.90 18.45
C ASN A 133 3.21 -14.57 17.91
N SER A 134 2.88 -14.98 16.69
CA SER A 134 1.63 -14.67 15.98
C SER A 134 0.35 -15.09 16.73
N GLU A 135 0.42 -16.08 17.61
CA GLU A 135 -0.73 -16.50 18.45
C GLU A 135 -1.30 -15.37 19.32
N ARG A 136 -0.50 -14.37 19.68
CA ARG A 136 -0.95 -13.21 20.48
C ARG A 136 -1.88 -12.26 19.71
N HIS A 137 -1.92 -12.37 18.39
CA HIS A 137 -2.73 -11.53 17.50
C HIS A 137 -3.93 -12.28 16.91
N ASN A 138 -4.28 -13.43 17.50
CA ASN A 138 -5.41 -14.23 17.03
C ASN A 138 -6.73 -13.70 17.59
N TYR A 139 -7.53 -13.09 16.72
CA TYR A 139 -8.89 -12.63 17.03
C TYR A 139 -9.94 -13.76 17.04
N GLY A 140 -9.53 -15.01 16.77
CA GLY A 140 -10.45 -16.15 16.67
C GLY A 140 -11.20 -16.22 15.34
N SER A 141 -11.82 -15.12 14.91
CA SER A 141 -12.50 -15.01 13.61
C SER A 141 -12.32 -13.62 13.01
N VAL A 142 -12.59 -13.51 11.70
CA VAL A 142 -12.57 -12.22 11.00
C VAL A 142 -13.55 -11.21 11.59
N ASP A 143 -14.73 -11.69 12.02
CA ASP A 143 -15.79 -10.84 12.60
C ASP A 143 -15.40 -10.26 13.97
N ASP A 144 -14.44 -10.88 14.66
CA ASP A 144 -13.92 -10.39 15.93
C ASP A 144 -12.91 -9.24 15.75
N HIS A 145 -12.33 -9.11 14.57
CA HIS A 145 -11.38 -8.03 14.27
C HIS A 145 -12.09 -6.65 14.29
N PRO A 146 -11.53 -5.63 14.98
CA PRO A 146 -12.17 -4.30 15.09
C PRO A 146 -12.53 -3.67 13.75
N VAL A 147 -11.72 -3.88 12.73
CA VAL A 147 -11.93 -3.33 11.38
C VAL A 147 -13.17 -3.93 10.72
N ALA A 148 -13.50 -5.21 10.97
CA ALA A 148 -14.71 -5.84 10.41
C ALA A 148 -16.01 -5.13 10.80
N ARG A 149 -15.99 -4.38 11.92
CA ARG A 149 -17.15 -3.67 12.46
C ARG A 149 -17.26 -2.20 12.03
N ARG A 150 -16.34 -1.72 11.16
CA ARG A 150 -16.41 -0.34 10.68
C ARG A 150 -17.62 -0.12 9.78
N LYS A 151 -18.15 1.11 9.74
CA LYS A 151 -19.26 1.47 8.84
C LYS A 151 -18.83 1.22 7.39
N ALA A 152 -19.59 0.36 6.69
CA ALA A 152 -19.33 -0.04 5.32
C ALA A 152 -20.09 0.76 4.25
N SER A 153 -21.26 1.32 4.62
CA SER A 153 -22.19 1.93 3.67
C SER A 153 -22.45 3.41 4.00
N PHE A 154 -22.53 4.23 2.96
CA PHE A 154 -22.76 5.68 3.05
C PHE A 154 -23.77 6.10 1.99
N LYS A 155 -24.37 7.29 2.17
CA LYS A 155 -25.22 7.89 1.15
C LYS A 155 -24.40 8.21 -0.12
N ASP A 156 -23.21 8.76 0.08
CA ASP A 156 -22.25 9.16 -0.95
C ASP A 156 -20.84 9.31 -0.33
N ALA A 157 -19.83 9.60 -1.15
CA ALA A 157 -18.46 9.87 -0.72
C ALA A 157 -18.37 11.10 0.21
N GLN A 158 -19.24 12.09 0.01
CA GLN A 158 -19.27 13.30 0.81
C GLN A 158 -19.72 13.01 2.26
N GLU A 159 -20.67 12.08 2.49
CA GLU A 159 -21.01 11.63 3.86
C GLU A 159 -19.81 10.98 4.53
N MET A 160 -19.05 10.17 3.81
CA MET A 160 -17.83 9.55 4.32
C MET A 160 -16.79 10.60 4.71
N TYR A 161 -16.55 11.58 3.83
CA TYR A 161 -15.61 12.67 4.08
C TYR A 161 -16.01 13.48 5.32
N VAL A 162 -17.24 13.98 5.41
CA VAL A 162 -17.72 14.77 6.56
C VAL A 162 -17.66 13.98 7.86
N ARG A 163 -17.92 12.67 7.80
CA ARG A 163 -17.90 11.80 8.98
C ARG A 163 -16.52 11.62 9.59
N TYR A 164 -15.46 11.59 8.75
CA TYR A 164 -14.15 11.14 9.18
C TYR A 164 -13.05 12.22 9.16
N LYS A 165 -13.20 13.34 8.44
CA LYS A 165 -12.17 14.37 8.27
C LYS A 165 -11.53 14.87 9.58
N ASP A 166 -12.32 14.94 10.66
CA ASP A 166 -11.85 15.44 11.97
C ASP A 166 -11.43 14.32 12.92
N ARG A 167 -11.40 13.06 12.45
CA ARG A 167 -11.05 11.89 13.28
C ARG A 167 -9.63 11.40 12.97
N MET A 168 -8.96 10.87 14.00
CA MET A 168 -7.71 10.14 13.79
C MET A 168 -7.96 8.86 12.98
N PRO A 169 -7.05 8.51 12.07
CA PRO A 169 -5.83 9.24 11.67
C PRO A 169 -6.08 10.31 10.60
N TYR A 170 -7.26 10.38 10.00
CA TYR A 170 -7.57 11.18 8.80
C TYR A 170 -7.33 12.69 8.97
N LYS A 171 -7.52 13.23 10.19
CA LYS A 171 -7.25 14.64 10.48
C LYS A 171 -5.76 15.04 10.33
N LEU A 172 -4.86 14.05 10.22
CA LEU A 172 -3.43 14.29 9.99
C LEU A 172 -3.10 14.38 8.49
N TRP A 173 -4.01 13.94 7.62
CA TRP A 173 -3.77 13.86 6.19
C TRP A 173 -3.98 15.22 5.53
N GLN A 174 -3.34 15.44 4.39
CA GLN A 174 -3.70 16.55 3.53
C GLN A 174 -5.14 16.37 3.03
N ASP A 175 -5.92 17.45 3.04
CA ASP A 175 -7.35 17.43 2.71
C ASP A 175 -7.62 16.87 1.32
N ALA A 176 -6.80 17.23 0.33
CA ALA A 176 -6.93 16.74 -1.04
C ALA A 176 -6.74 15.22 -1.12
N VAL A 177 -5.78 14.65 -0.38
CA VAL A 177 -5.54 13.20 -0.33
C VAL A 177 -6.69 12.49 0.35
N PHE A 178 -7.21 13.06 1.45
CA PHE A 178 -8.36 12.49 2.14
C PHE A 178 -9.63 12.55 1.27
N LYS A 179 -9.78 13.61 0.48
CA LYS A 179 -10.87 13.73 -0.48
C LYS A 179 -10.77 12.63 -1.55
N ASP A 180 -9.60 12.42 -2.16
CA ASP A 180 -9.38 11.34 -3.13
C ASP A 180 -9.66 9.95 -2.51
N TYR A 181 -9.23 9.72 -1.24
CA TYR A 181 -9.54 8.49 -0.50
C TYR A 181 -11.05 8.26 -0.38
N CYS A 182 -11.84 9.31 -0.11
CA CYS A 182 -13.29 9.18 0.01
C CYS A 182 -13.98 9.04 -1.36
N ASP A 183 -13.59 9.85 -2.35
CA ASP A 183 -14.26 9.90 -3.65
C ASP A 183 -14.06 8.59 -4.45
N PHE A 184 -12.88 8.00 -4.38
CA PHE A 184 -12.54 6.78 -5.11
C PHE A 184 -12.60 5.50 -4.26
N GLY A 185 -12.65 5.64 -2.93
CA GLY A 185 -12.70 4.52 -1.98
C GLY A 185 -14.09 3.95 -1.73
N VAL A 186 -15.08 4.33 -2.55
CA VAL A 186 -16.46 3.81 -2.48
C VAL A 186 -16.94 3.38 -3.87
N LEU A 187 -17.83 2.40 -3.88
CA LEU A 187 -18.47 1.86 -5.09
C LEU A 187 -19.99 1.93 -4.96
N PRO A 188 -20.75 2.10 -6.05
CA PRO A 188 -22.20 2.08 -6.03
C PRO A 188 -22.76 0.83 -5.35
N ALA A 189 -23.74 1.00 -4.48
CA ALA A 189 -24.43 -0.11 -3.83
C ALA A 189 -25.76 -0.44 -4.53
N ASN A 190 -26.10 -1.73 -4.65
CA ASN A 190 -27.34 -2.19 -5.31
C ASN A 190 -28.61 -1.61 -4.68
N ALA A 191 -28.59 -1.35 -3.37
CA ALA A 191 -29.73 -0.79 -2.64
C ALA A 191 -29.77 0.77 -2.64
N GLY A 192 -28.89 1.40 -3.42
CA GLY A 192 -28.67 2.84 -3.41
C GLY A 192 -27.58 3.27 -2.42
N GLY A 193 -27.03 4.47 -2.64
CA GLY A 193 -25.85 4.92 -1.92
C GLY A 193 -24.55 4.22 -2.40
N VAL A 194 -23.56 4.14 -1.53
CA VAL A 194 -22.25 3.59 -1.83
C VAL A 194 -21.74 2.70 -0.69
N ASN A 195 -20.91 1.71 -1.05
CA ASN A 195 -20.18 0.87 -0.09
C ASN A 195 -18.68 1.12 -0.21
N LEU A 196 -17.94 0.87 0.88
CA LEU A 196 -16.47 0.87 0.83
C LEU A 196 -15.96 -0.08 -0.26
N ALA A 197 -15.04 0.41 -1.07
CA ALA A 197 -14.41 -0.33 -2.15
C ALA A 197 -13.53 -1.49 -1.64
N CYS A 198 -12.97 -1.39 -0.42
CA CYS A 198 -12.45 -2.51 0.34
C CYS A 198 -13.47 -2.85 1.45
N PRO A 199 -14.24 -3.95 1.35
CA PRO A 199 -15.21 -4.31 2.35
C PRO A 199 -14.54 -4.57 3.71
N PRO A 200 -15.13 -4.16 4.85
CA PRO A 200 -14.51 -4.30 6.16
C PRO A 200 -14.08 -5.71 6.53
N HIS A 201 -14.84 -6.74 6.15
CA HIS A 201 -14.47 -8.13 6.40
C HIS A 201 -13.27 -8.59 5.53
N VAL A 202 -13.13 -8.07 4.31
CA VAL A 202 -11.94 -8.31 3.46
C VAL A 202 -10.72 -7.63 4.07
N GLU A 203 -10.84 -6.36 4.45
CA GLU A 203 -9.77 -5.61 5.10
C GLU A 203 -9.31 -6.29 6.41
N ALA A 204 -10.24 -6.76 7.24
CA ALA A 204 -9.95 -7.50 8.46
C ALA A 204 -9.22 -8.84 8.17
N SER A 205 -9.65 -9.59 7.15
CA SER A 205 -8.99 -10.82 6.71
C SER A 205 -7.54 -10.57 6.32
N ILE A 206 -7.26 -9.46 5.64
CA ILE A 206 -5.91 -9.07 5.21
C ILE A 206 -5.03 -8.73 6.43
N TYR A 207 -5.55 -7.98 7.41
CA TYR A 207 -4.81 -7.70 8.65
C TYR A 207 -4.50 -8.97 9.45
N MET A 208 -5.42 -9.93 9.49
CA MET A 208 -5.18 -11.21 10.18
C MET A 208 -4.10 -12.06 9.48
N ALA A 209 -4.06 -12.02 8.15
CA ALA A 209 -3.11 -12.81 7.35
C ALA A 209 -1.67 -12.26 7.34
N ASN A 210 -1.42 -11.04 7.84
CA ASN A 210 -0.10 -10.43 7.75
C ASN A 210 0.97 -11.13 8.59
N PHE A 211 0.58 -11.84 9.64
CA PHE A 211 1.48 -12.59 10.53
C PHE A 211 1.88 -13.97 9.97
N GLU A 212 1.21 -14.42 8.91
CA GLU A 212 1.48 -15.72 8.29
C GLU A 212 2.57 -15.63 7.21
N SER A 213 2.85 -14.43 6.69
CA SER A 213 3.76 -14.19 5.58
C SER A 213 5.01 -13.42 6.06
N ASN A 214 6.19 -13.98 5.79
CA ASN A 214 7.46 -13.46 6.27
C ASN A 214 8.48 -13.35 5.13
N LEU A 215 8.99 -12.14 4.88
CA LEU A 215 10.01 -11.87 3.85
C LEU A 215 11.46 -11.94 4.31
N HIS A 216 11.73 -12.13 5.62
CA HIS A 216 13.09 -12.00 6.16
C HIS A 216 14.12 -12.93 5.49
N ASP A 217 13.69 -14.13 5.10
CA ASP A 217 14.59 -15.08 4.41
C ASP A 217 14.84 -14.69 2.95
N LEU A 218 14.00 -13.87 2.36
CA LEU A 218 14.07 -13.43 0.97
C LEU A 218 14.77 -12.07 0.80
N ILE A 219 14.67 -11.17 1.77
CA ILE A 219 15.24 -9.81 1.71
C ILE A 219 16.73 -9.80 1.39
N PRO A 220 17.60 -10.71 1.93
CA PRO A 220 19.01 -10.72 1.57
C PRO A 220 19.32 -11.01 0.11
N SER A 221 18.35 -11.52 -0.68
CA SER A 221 18.49 -11.72 -2.12
C SER A 221 18.17 -10.47 -2.95
N ILE A 222 17.63 -9.42 -2.34
CA ILE A 222 17.29 -8.17 -3.01
C ILE A 222 18.54 -7.33 -3.17
N SER A 223 19.07 -7.29 -4.40
CA SER A 223 20.23 -6.46 -4.76
C SER A 223 19.85 -5.03 -5.18
N THR A 224 18.57 -4.81 -5.50
CA THR A 224 18.04 -3.51 -5.89
C THR A 224 18.26 -2.48 -4.78
N PRO A 225 18.82 -1.29 -5.07
CA PRO A 225 18.94 -0.21 -4.10
C PRO A 225 17.57 0.11 -3.47
N THR A 226 17.53 0.16 -2.13
CA THR A 226 16.27 0.26 -1.39
C THR A 226 16.35 1.38 -0.37
N VAL A 227 15.42 2.35 -0.47
CA VAL A 227 15.19 3.38 0.55
C VAL A 227 13.93 3.03 1.33
N ILE A 228 14.03 3.08 2.66
CA ILE A 228 12.90 2.84 3.57
C ILE A 228 12.60 4.14 4.29
N LEU A 229 11.41 4.70 4.05
CA LEU A 229 10.90 5.80 4.87
C LEU A 229 10.17 5.21 6.06
N ARG A 230 10.60 5.52 7.26
CA ARG A 230 10.07 4.92 8.48
C ARG A 230 9.53 5.99 9.42
N ALA A 231 8.25 5.87 9.77
CA ALA A 231 7.54 6.77 10.67
C ALA A 231 7.85 6.51 12.16
N ALA A 232 7.24 7.31 13.04
CA ALA A 232 7.34 7.13 14.48
C ALA A 232 6.85 5.74 14.93
N PRO A 233 7.63 5.01 15.73
CA PRO A 233 7.23 3.72 16.24
C PRO A 233 6.10 3.88 17.28
N ARG A 234 5.48 2.75 17.63
CA ARG A 234 4.54 2.70 18.75
C ARG A 234 5.25 3.05 20.05
N GLU A 235 4.56 3.81 20.91
CA GLU A 235 5.06 4.07 22.26
C GLU A 235 5.24 2.77 23.05
N ALA A 236 6.37 2.65 23.73
CA ALA A 236 6.67 1.47 24.52
C ALA A 236 5.64 1.30 25.66
N GLY A 237 5.05 0.10 25.77
CA GLY A 237 4.06 -0.23 26.79
C GLY A 237 2.61 0.16 26.46
N SER A 238 2.32 0.75 25.31
CA SER A 238 0.95 0.98 24.86
C SER A 238 0.31 -0.35 24.42
N GLU A 239 -0.86 -0.71 24.96
CA GLU A 239 -1.65 -1.88 24.54
C GLU A 239 -2.69 -1.53 23.46
N GLU A 240 -2.94 -0.23 23.22
CA GLU A 240 -3.92 0.21 22.23
C GLU A 240 -3.45 -0.04 20.81
N ILE A 241 -4.33 -0.57 19.96
CA ILE A 241 -4.09 -0.68 18.53
C ILE A 241 -4.05 0.73 17.94
N ASN A 242 -2.87 1.19 17.56
CA ASN A 242 -2.67 2.49 16.93
C ASN A 242 -2.14 2.30 15.50
N PHE A 243 -3.05 2.35 14.53
CA PHE A 243 -2.71 2.25 13.11
C PHE A 243 -1.88 3.44 12.60
N ALA A 244 -1.71 4.50 13.39
CA ALA A 244 -0.85 5.63 13.04
C ALA A 244 0.62 5.40 13.40
N SER A 245 0.94 4.40 14.21
CA SER A 245 2.32 4.06 14.56
C SER A 245 2.96 3.17 13.49
N SER A 246 4.25 3.38 13.26
CA SER A 246 5.03 2.57 12.31
C SER A 246 5.08 1.09 12.72
N PRO A 247 4.74 0.16 11.81
CA PRO A 247 4.96 -1.28 11.98
C PRO A 247 6.35 -1.72 11.53
N THR A 248 7.10 -0.84 10.86
CA THR A 248 8.37 -1.17 10.22
C THR A 248 9.46 -1.46 11.25
N TRP A 249 10.15 -2.58 11.10
CA TRP A 249 11.29 -2.92 11.94
C TRP A 249 12.42 -1.89 11.80
N PRO A 250 12.93 -1.29 12.90
CA PRO A 250 13.99 -0.27 12.84
C PRO A 250 15.30 -0.74 12.18
N ASP A 251 15.60 -2.04 12.24
CA ASP A 251 16.80 -2.62 11.64
C ASP A 251 16.54 -3.22 10.23
N LEU A 252 15.37 -2.98 9.65
CA LEU A 252 14.97 -3.57 8.38
C LEU A 252 15.94 -3.23 7.24
N ALA A 253 16.37 -1.97 7.13
CA ALA A 253 17.28 -1.54 6.06
C ALA A 253 18.61 -2.30 6.07
N LYS A 254 19.07 -2.75 7.23
CA LYS A 254 20.31 -3.55 7.38
C LYS A 254 20.20 -4.96 6.80
N GLN A 255 18.97 -5.42 6.50
CA GLN A 255 18.74 -6.75 5.92
C GLN A 255 18.87 -6.74 4.39
N PHE A 256 18.70 -5.58 3.76
CA PHE A 256 18.89 -5.40 2.32
C PHE A 256 20.39 -5.27 1.99
N VAL A 257 20.79 -5.76 0.81
CA VAL A 257 22.17 -5.60 0.32
C VAL A 257 22.55 -4.12 0.21
N ASN A 258 21.62 -3.30 -0.31
CA ASN A 258 21.78 -1.86 -0.53
C ASN A 258 20.62 -1.09 0.12
N GLY A 259 20.40 -1.30 1.42
CA GLY A 259 19.30 -0.66 2.18
C GLY A 259 19.70 0.64 2.85
N HIS A 260 18.83 1.63 2.79
CA HIS A 260 18.97 2.92 3.47
C HIS A 260 17.72 3.25 4.28
N ASP A 261 17.85 3.55 5.58
CA ASP A 261 16.76 3.95 6.48
C ASP A 261 16.67 5.47 6.59
N VAL A 262 15.49 6.02 6.37
CA VAL A 262 15.17 7.44 6.59
C VAL A 262 14.10 7.50 7.68
N PHE A 263 14.53 7.85 8.89
CA PHE A 263 13.63 7.94 10.03
C PHE A 263 12.94 9.31 10.10
N LEU A 264 11.60 9.31 10.14
CA LEU A 264 10.71 10.48 10.08
C LEU A 264 9.84 10.51 11.35
N PRO A 265 10.40 10.86 12.52
CA PRO A 265 9.69 10.75 13.80
C PRO A 265 8.48 11.67 13.96
N GLU A 266 8.38 12.74 13.16
CA GLU A 266 7.22 13.65 13.13
C GLU A 266 6.05 13.17 12.29
N LEU A 267 6.25 12.11 11.48
CA LEU A 267 5.19 11.54 10.64
C LEU A 267 4.63 10.26 11.26
N SER A 268 3.38 9.97 10.95
CA SER A 268 2.74 8.70 11.28
C SER A 268 2.90 7.69 10.15
N HIS A 269 2.41 6.46 10.37
CA HIS A 269 2.34 5.42 9.34
C HIS A 269 1.77 5.89 7.98
N PHE A 270 1.02 6.97 7.97
CA PHE A 270 0.37 7.52 6.77
C PHE A 270 1.22 8.58 6.07
N ILE A 271 2.54 8.37 5.95
CA ILE A 271 3.50 9.28 5.31
C ILE A 271 2.98 9.82 3.97
N PRO A 272 2.51 9.01 2.98
CA PRO A 272 2.09 9.53 1.69
C PRO A 272 0.85 10.43 1.76
N MET A 273 0.07 10.30 2.83
CA MET A 273 -1.16 11.07 3.05
C MET A 273 -0.89 12.36 3.81
N GLN A 274 0.11 12.37 4.69
CA GLN A 274 0.49 13.53 5.49
C GLN A 274 1.42 14.46 4.72
N ASP A 275 2.37 13.90 3.99
CA ASP A 275 3.40 14.65 3.26
C ASP A 275 3.67 14.00 1.89
N PRO A 276 2.73 14.16 0.93
CA PRO A 276 2.93 13.67 -0.43
C PRO A 276 4.11 14.35 -1.15
N GLU A 277 4.45 15.60 -0.80
CA GLU A 277 5.59 16.34 -1.32
C GLU A 277 6.91 15.64 -0.99
N LEU A 278 7.08 15.25 0.25
CA LEU A 278 8.26 14.47 0.68
C LEU A 278 8.42 13.18 -0.12
N VAL A 279 7.31 12.45 -0.33
CA VAL A 279 7.35 11.21 -1.11
C VAL A 279 7.73 11.48 -2.57
N VAL A 280 7.24 12.58 -3.15
CA VAL A 280 7.63 13.03 -4.51
C VAL A 280 9.13 13.30 -4.58
N GLU A 281 9.74 13.98 -3.60
CA GLU A 281 11.18 14.24 -3.56
C GLU A 281 12.00 12.93 -3.62
N PHE A 282 11.61 11.92 -2.83
CA PHE A 282 12.27 10.61 -2.86
C PHE A 282 12.06 9.86 -4.18
N ILE A 283 10.86 9.95 -4.80
CA ILE A 283 10.60 9.37 -6.12
C ILE A 283 11.49 10.02 -7.18
N LEU A 284 11.60 11.36 -7.17
CA LEU A 284 12.45 12.08 -8.12
C LEU A 284 13.92 11.70 -7.95
N GLY A 285 14.42 11.62 -6.71
CA GLY A 285 15.76 11.13 -6.45
C GLY A 285 15.99 9.69 -6.97
N ALA A 286 14.99 8.82 -6.89
CA ALA A 286 15.05 7.45 -7.39
C ALA A 286 15.01 7.35 -8.93
N LEU A 287 14.44 8.33 -9.61
CA LEU A 287 14.38 8.37 -11.07
C LEU A 287 15.69 8.83 -11.71
N GLU A 288 16.51 9.60 -10.99
CA GLU A 288 17.79 10.14 -11.44
C GLU A 288 18.95 9.12 -11.44
N PHE A 289 18.79 7.96 -10.80
CA PHE A 289 19.78 6.89 -10.67
C PHE A 289 19.70 5.84 -11.77
#